data_d95411af0b297a72477c3963a8c1bb5c
#
_entry.id   d95411af0b297a72477c3963a8c1bb5c
#
_cell.length_a   1.000
_cell.length_b   1.000
_cell.length_c   1.000
_cell.angle_alpha   90.00
_cell.angle_beta   90.00
_cell.angle_gamma   90.00
#
_symmetry.space_group_name_H-M   'P 1'
#
loop_
_entity.id
_entity.type
_entity.pdbx_description
1 polymer ?
#
loop_
_entity_poly.entity_id
_entity_poly.type
_entity_poly.pdbx_seq_one_letter_code
_entity_poly.pdbx_strand_id
1 'polypeptide(L)'
;MAVLNSPSLIRLFRARVIVLILTCSFVLCVVWNLENKTPEISTELMTDQTLKYFLSQGKIQVKDAADIEWAHAANSKNKITEALQSSAHMIEADILLRSNDPKEPIMAHPPETDSDVTLRDWLKEVKASDKGIKLDFKSLAAVAPSMVLLDEVRAELRGPVWINADILPGPGGKATPLDPKVFLEAAVTPGSHGDVLSLGWTTGWTADTHNPGYSWEMVRDMEAVCRTLRHPVTFPVRAALLAQSFSQLHWLLQQSDRYSLTVWITLSVVPSPRYSLTVWITLSVVPSPRYSLTVWITLSVVPSPRYSLTVWITLSVPSPRYSLTVWTGHTDVFVVKDLLPYRSDIDKTRIYYDLLDSQRTQLRGLTGY
;
A
#
# COMPACT_ATOMS: atom_id res chain seq x y z
N MET A 1 37.04 52.59 11.60
CA MET A 1 36.46 52.23 10.28
C MET A 1 37.47 51.59 9.30
N ALA A 2 38.46 50.87 9.73
CA ALA A 2 39.55 50.41 8.83
C ALA A 2 39.80 48.88 8.85
N VAL A 3 38.93 48.07 9.49
CA VAL A 3 39.24 46.61 9.67
C VAL A 3 38.47 45.72 8.66
N LEU A 4 37.54 46.26 7.90
CA LEU A 4 36.63 45.44 7.03
C LEU A 4 37.09 45.31 5.57
N ASN A 5 38.23 45.86 5.17
CA ASN A 5 38.77 45.78 3.81
C ASN A 5 40.07 44.96 3.69
N SER A 6 40.31 44.01 4.62
CA SER A 6 41.44 43.14 4.50
C SER A 6 41.21 42.16 3.35
N PRO A 7 42.10 42.11 2.33
CA PRO A 7 42.00 41.16 1.21
C PRO A 7 41.95 39.70 1.64
N SER A 8 42.46 39.37 2.80
CA SER A 8 42.45 38.04 3.42
C SER A 8 41.05 37.65 3.90
N LEU A 9 40.26 38.56 4.47
CA LEU A 9 38.88 38.29 4.91
C LEU A 9 37.94 38.10 3.70
N ILE A 10 38.13 38.85 2.64
CA ILE A 10 37.35 38.72 1.39
C ILE A 10 37.69 37.38 0.71
N ARG A 11 38.96 36.93 0.72
CA ARG A 11 39.35 35.61 0.20
C ARG A 11 38.76 34.48 1.04
N LEU A 12 38.78 34.57 2.35
CA LEU A 12 38.21 33.58 3.25
C LEU A 12 36.68 33.46 3.10
N PHE A 13 36.01 34.59 2.93
CA PHE A 13 34.56 34.63 2.65
C PHE A 13 34.24 33.98 1.29
N ARG A 14 34.97 34.35 0.23
CA ARG A 14 34.81 33.72 -1.10
C ARG A 14 35.07 32.22 -1.05
N ALA A 15 36.09 31.78 -0.36
CA ALA A 15 36.41 30.34 -0.20
C ALA A 15 35.28 29.60 0.53
N ARG A 16 34.71 30.17 1.58
CA ARG A 16 33.57 29.57 2.32
C ARG A 16 32.29 29.52 1.50
N VAL A 17 32.00 30.56 0.74
CA VAL A 17 30.85 30.58 -0.19
C VAL A 17 31.06 29.54 -1.30
N ILE A 18 32.26 29.40 -1.83
CA ILE A 18 32.59 28.37 -2.84
C ILE A 18 32.43 26.99 -2.26
N VAL A 19 32.90 26.73 -1.04
CA VAL A 19 32.74 25.44 -0.36
C VAL A 19 31.26 25.13 -0.12
N LEU A 20 30.47 26.14 0.27
CA LEU A 20 28.99 25.96 0.45
C LEU A 20 28.30 25.64 -0.87
N ILE A 21 28.63 26.35 -1.95
CA ILE A 21 28.10 26.08 -3.28
C ILE A 21 28.51 24.68 -3.76
N LEU A 22 29.76 24.28 -3.54
CA LEU A 22 30.27 22.97 -3.92
C LEU A 22 29.61 21.83 -3.10
N THR A 23 29.37 22.03 -1.80
CA THR A 23 28.66 21.08 -0.96
C THR A 23 27.18 20.97 -1.33
N CYS A 24 26.50 22.07 -1.58
CA CYS A 24 25.14 22.07 -2.09
C CYS A 24 25.05 21.42 -3.47
N SER A 25 25.99 21.74 -4.38
CA SER A 25 26.04 21.11 -5.71
C SER A 25 26.38 19.62 -5.62
N PHE A 26 27.24 19.20 -4.68
CA PHE A 26 27.54 17.79 -4.45
C PHE A 26 26.33 17.04 -3.89
N VAL A 27 25.61 17.60 -2.92
CA VAL A 27 24.37 17.02 -2.40
C VAL A 27 23.32 16.94 -3.50
N LEU A 28 23.15 18.00 -4.29
CA LEU A 28 22.24 17.99 -5.45
C LEU A 28 22.67 16.95 -6.50
N CYS A 29 23.98 16.81 -6.74
CA CYS A 29 24.52 15.82 -7.67
C CYS A 29 24.35 14.38 -7.14
N VAL A 30 24.47 14.15 -5.84
CA VAL A 30 24.20 12.86 -5.21
C VAL A 30 22.72 12.54 -5.26
N VAL A 31 21.84 13.49 -4.95
CA VAL A 31 20.39 13.35 -5.08
C VAL A 31 20.01 13.08 -6.54
N TRP A 32 20.53 13.87 -7.48
CA TRP A 32 20.34 13.67 -8.93
C TRP A 32 20.82 12.29 -9.42
N ASN A 33 21.98 11.82 -8.95
CA ASN A 33 22.48 10.47 -9.31
C ASN A 33 21.70 9.33 -8.64
N LEU A 34 21.08 9.57 -7.48
CA LEU A 34 20.19 8.62 -6.84
C LEU A 34 18.83 8.56 -7.59
N GLU A 35 18.32 9.71 -8.04
CA GLU A 35 17.09 9.81 -8.85
C GLU A 35 17.28 9.18 -10.22
N ASN A 36 18.40 9.39 -10.88
CA ASN A 36 18.67 8.86 -12.23
C ASN A 36 19.11 7.40 -12.29
N LYS A 37 19.38 6.75 -11.16
CA LYS A 37 19.72 5.31 -11.11
C LYS A 37 18.53 4.41 -10.83
N THR A 38 17.40 4.95 -10.39
CA THR A 38 16.15 4.23 -10.30
C THR A 38 15.26 4.70 -11.45
N PRO A 39 14.68 3.80 -12.27
CA PRO A 39 13.63 4.23 -13.19
C PRO A 39 12.56 4.93 -12.36
N GLU A 40 12.12 6.12 -12.79
CA GLU A 40 10.98 6.83 -12.21
C GLU A 40 9.73 5.94 -12.32
N ILE A 41 9.59 5.03 -11.38
CA ILE A 41 8.27 4.46 -11.08
C ILE A 41 7.55 5.62 -10.38
N SER A 42 6.62 6.24 -11.07
CA SER A 42 5.88 7.37 -10.52
C SER A 42 5.33 6.97 -9.15
N THR A 43 5.39 7.84 -8.18
CA THR A 43 4.86 7.63 -6.81
C THR A 43 3.37 7.24 -6.86
N GLU A 44 2.70 7.59 -7.93
CA GLU A 44 1.32 7.25 -8.23
C GLU A 44 1.11 5.73 -8.44
N LEU A 45 2.11 5.02 -8.98
CA LEU A 45 2.07 3.55 -9.18
C LEU A 45 2.25 2.76 -7.87
N MET A 46 2.73 3.39 -6.81
CA MET A 46 2.90 2.74 -5.50
C MET A 46 1.69 2.88 -4.58
N THR A 47 0.66 3.60 -5.00
CA THR A 47 -0.56 3.81 -4.23
C THR A 47 -1.67 2.94 -4.81
N ASP A 48 -2.52 2.40 -3.96
CA ASP A 48 -3.72 1.68 -4.40
C ASP A 48 -4.61 2.61 -5.23
N GLN A 49 -4.73 2.31 -6.52
CA GLN A 49 -5.51 3.10 -7.49
C GLN A 49 -6.97 2.67 -7.56
N THR A 50 -7.39 1.67 -6.79
CA THR A 50 -8.74 1.08 -6.86
C THR A 50 -9.83 2.14 -6.69
N LEU A 51 -9.76 2.93 -5.61
CA LEU A 51 -10.74 4.01 -5.39
C LEU A 51 -10.72 5.08 -6.47
N LYS A 52 -9.52 5.47 -6.91
CA LYS A 52 -9.36 6.47 -7.98
C LYS A 52 -10.00 6.00 -9.27
N TYR A 53 -9.82 4.71 -9.60
CA TYR A 53 -10.44 4.11 -10.77
C TYR A 53 -11.97 4.21 -10.69
N PHE A 54 -12.60 3.69 -9.63
CA PHE A 54 -14.06 3.68 -9.54
C PHE A 54 -14.69 5.08 -9.39
N LEU A 55 -13.99 6.01 -8.74
CA LEU A 55 -14.39 7.43 -8.75
C LEU A 55 -14.37 8.02 -10.16
N SER A 56 -13.30 7.77 -10.93
CA SER A 56 -13.17 8.29 -12.30
C SER A 56 -14.20 7.70 -13.26
N GLN A 57 -14.68 6.49 -12.99
CA GLN A 57 -15.75 5.85 -13.73
C GLN A 57 -17.16 6.26 -13.25
N GLY A 58 -17.26 7.11 -12.21
CA GLY A 58 -18.54 7.51 -11.64
C GLY A 58 -19.29 6.39 -10.91
N LYS A 59 -18.61 5.28 -10.58
CA LYS A 59 -19.21 4.10 -9.92
C LYS A 59 -19.39 4.32 -8.42
N ILE A 60 -18.54 5.13 -7.82
CA ILE A 60 -18.66 5.62 -6.44
C ILE A 60 -18.65 7.16 -6.45
N GLN A 61 -19.27 7.79 -5.45
CA GLN A 61 -19.43 9.24 -5.41
C GLN A 61 -18.44 9.90 -4.43
N VAL A 62 -17.99 9.16 -3.44
CA VAL A 62 -17.06 9.62 -2.40
C VAL A 62 -15.84 8.73 -2.35
N LYS A 63 -14.74 9.28 -1.87
CA LYS A 63 -13.48 8.53 -1.70
C LYS A 63 -13.51 7.74 -0.39
N ASP A 64 -14.32 6.69 -0.37
CA ASP A 64 -14.48 5.77 0.75
C ASP A 64 -14.40 4.32 0.25
N ALA A 65 -13.50 3.53 0.82
CA ALA A 65 -13.28 2.15 0.40
C ALA A 65 -14.46 1.22 0.80
N ALA A 66 -15.32 1.66 1.72
CA ALA A 66 -16.54 0.93 2.07
C ALA A 66 -17.59 0.93 0.95
N ASP A 67 -17.50 1.86 -0.01
CA ASP A 67 -18.38 1.89 -1.18
C ASP A 67 -18.01 0.86 -2.25
N ILE A 68 -16.84 0.22 -2.14
CA ILE A 68 -16.44 -0.86 -3.05
C ILE A 68 -17.21 -2.12 -2.69
N GLU A 69 -18.07 -2.55 -3.61
CA GLU A 69 -18.86 -3.78 -3.48
C GLU A 69 -18.15 -4.96 -4.14
N TRP A 70 -18.29 -6.13 -3.54
CA TRP A 70 -17.60 -7.36 -3.94
C TRP A 70 -18.58 -8.44 -4.41
N ALA A 71 -18.24 -9.12 -5.51
CA ALA A 71 -18.79 -10.42 -5.83
C ALA A 71 -17.75 -11.46 -5.44
N HIS A 72 -18.04 -12.23 -4.39
CA HIS A 72 -17.13 -13.19 -3.77
C HIS A 72 -17.29 -14.58 -4.35
N ALA A 73 -16.19 -15.34 -4.46
CA ALA A 73 -16.14 -16.73 -4.90
C ALA A 73 -16.81 -16.98 -6.26
N ALA A 74 -16.47 -16.16 -7.28
CA ALA A 74 -16.95 -16.32 -8.65
C ALA A 74 -16.25 -17.51 -9.34
N ASN A 75 -16.37 -18.71 -8.76
CA ASN A 75 -15.60 -19.92 -9.09
C ASN A 75 -16.30 -20.84 -10.11
N SER A 76 -17.39 -20.42 -10.71
CA SER A 76 -18.13 -21.20 -11.74
C SER A 76 -18.70 -20.30 -12.82
N LYS A 77 -19.03 -20.85 -14.00
CA LYS A 77 -19.61 -20.09 -15.12
C LYS A 77 -20.86 -19.31 -14.70
N ASN A 78 -21.73 -19.92 -13.90
CA ASN A 78 -22.93 -19.24 -13.40
C ASN A 78 -22.55 -18.07 -12.48
N LYS A 79 -21.61 -18.27 -11.56
CA LYS A 79 -21.17 -17.23 -10.62
C LYS A 79 -20.46 -16.07 -11.32
N ILE A 80 -19.70 -16.34 -12.36
CA ILE A 80 -19.10 -15.26 -13.19
C ILE A 80 -20.22 -14.44 -13.84
N THR A 81 -21.20 -15.10 -14.46
CA THR A 81 -22.31 -14.41 -15.10
C THR A 81 -23.10 -13.55 -14.10
N GLU A 82 -23.42 -14.08 -12.91
CA GLU A 82 -24.06 -13.34 -11.83
C GLU A 82 -23.22 -12.13 -11.41
N ALA A 83 -21.91 -12.31 -11.20
CA ALA A 83 -20.98 -11.24 -10.81
C ALA A 83 -20.90 -10.14 -11.86
N LEU A 84 -20.79 -10.50 -13.14
CA LEU A 84 -20.74 -9.54 -14.25
C LEU A 84 -22.03 -8.70 -14.37
N GLN A 85 -23.19 -9.28 -14.06
CA GLN A 85 -24.50 -8.61 -14.10
C GLN A 85 -24.83 -7.83 -12.83
N SER A 86 -24.11 -8.07 -11.73
CA SER A 86 -24.35 -7.42 -10.43
C SER A 86 -23.86 -5.98 -10.39
N SER A 87 -24.21 -5.25 -9.32
CA SER A 87 -23.64 -3.93 -8.99
C SER A 87 -22.21 -4.00 -8.44
N ALA A 88 -21.66 -5.19 -8.18
CA ALA A 88 -20.33 -5.34 -7.61
C ALA A 88 -19.28 -4.61 -8.45
N HIS A 89 -18.36 -3.95 -7.75
CA HIS A 89 -17.21 -3.24 -8.32
C HIS A 89 -16.05 -4.19 -8.59
N MET A 90 -15.81 -5.12 -7.65
CA MET A 90 -14.73 -6.09 -7.69
C MET A 90 -15.29 -7.51 -7.78
N ILE A 91 -14.66 -8.37 -8.57
CA ILE A 91 -14.98 -9.80 -8.66
C ILE A 91 -13.79 -10.57 -8.08
N GLU A 92 -14.06 -11.35 -7.05
CA GLU A 92 -13.08 -12.23 -6.42
C GLU A 92 -13.33 -13.67 -6.82
N ALA A 93 -12.23 -14.43 -7.03
CA ALA A 93 -12.30 -15.86 -7.29
C ALA A 93 -11.04 -16.57 -6.83
N ASP A 94 -11.22 -17.84 -6.36
CA ASP A 94 -10.15 -18.69 -5.85
C ASP A 94 -9.46 -19.45 -6.99
N ILE A 95 -8.14 -19.63 -6.88
CA ILE A 95 -7.34 -20.30 -7.90
C ILE A 95 -6.61 -21.51 -7.33
N LEU A 96 -6.82 -22.64 -7.98
CA LEU A 96 -6.08 -23.88 -7.80
C LEU A 96 -5.41 -24.32 -9.11
N LEU A 97 -4.40 -25.18 -9.00
CA LEU A 97 -3.95 -25.97 -10.13
C LEU A 97 -4.79 -27.24 -10.21
N ARG A 98 -5.38 -27.54 -11.37
CA ARG A 98 -6.15 -28.77 -11.61
C ARG A 98 -5.32 -29.99 -11.26
N SER A 99 -5.90 -30.94 -10.53
CA SER A 99 -5.19 -32.14 -10.12
C SER A 99 -4.94 -33.13 -11.27
N ASN A 100 -5.87 -33.20 -12.22
CA ASN A 100 -5.81 -34.06 -13.38
C ASN A 100 -5.28 -33.32 -14.62
N ASP A 101 -4.88 -34.06 -15.64
CA ASP A 101 -4.49 -33.45 -16.92
C ASP A 101 -5.71 -32.92 -17.71
N PRO A 102 -5.59 -31.77 -18.37
CA PRO A 102 -4.42 -30.90 -18.41
C PRO A 102 -4.23 -30.14 -17.07
N LYS A 103 -3.00 -30.12 -16.55
CA LYS A 103 -2.64 -29.34 -15.37
C LYS A 103 -2.64 -27.85 -15.70
N GLU A 104 -3.74 -27.19 -15.43
CA GLU A 104 -3.95 -25.77 -15.70
C GLU A 104 -4.61 -25.06 -14.51
N PRO A 105 -4.45 -23.73 -14.36
CA PRO A 105 -5.16 -22.98 -13.34
C PRO A 105 -6.68 -23.00 -13.57
N ILE A 106 -7.41 -23.35 -12.51
CA ILE A 106 -8.87 -23.42 -12.48
C ILE A 106 -9.43 -22.54 -11.36
N MET A 107 -10.68 -22.15 -11.49
CA MET A 107 -11.38 -21.38 -10.46
C MET A 107 -12.06 -22.32 -9.47
N ALA A 108 -11.39 -22.61 -8.38
CA ALA A 108 -11.89 -23.53 -7.35
C ALA A 108 -11.30 -23.22 -5.97
N HIS A 109 -12.08 -23.50 -4.92
CA HIS A 109 -11.63 -23.44 -3.52
C HIS A 109 -11.52 -24.88 -2.95
N PRO A 110 -10.48 -25.20 -2.16
CA PRO A 110 -10.42 -26.49 -1.47
C PRO A 110 -11.69 -26.79 -0.64
N PRO A 111 -12.20 -28.02 -0.62
CA PRO A 111 -11.58 -29.27 -1.07
C PRO A 111 -11.78 -29.61 -2.56
N GLU A 112 -12.39 -28.75 -3.35
CA GLU A 112 -12.58 -28.98 -4.78
C GLU A 112 -11.22 -29.12 -5.49
N THR A 113 -11.15 -29.99 -6.47
CA THR A 113 -9.93 -30.28 -7.26
C THR A 113 -10.11 -30.07 -8.76
N ASP A 114 -11.35 -29.73 -9.16
CA ASP A 114 -11.75 -29.44 -10.54
C ASP A 114 -12.79 -28.32 -10.56
N SER A 115 -13.05 -27.75 -11.74
CA SER A 115 -14.00 -26.68 -11.96
C SER A 115 -14.55 -26.72 -13.38
N ASP A 116 -15.73 -26.15 -13.60
CA ASP A 116 -16.34 -25.95 -14.91
C ASP A 116 -15.73 -24.77 -15.69
N VAL A 117 -14.79 -24.03 -15.05
CA VAL A 117 -14.14 -22.86 -15.63
C VAL A 117 -12.63 -22.84 -15.31
N THR A 118 -11.81 -22.65 -16.35
CA THR A 118 -10.38 -22.40 -16.21
C THR A 118 -10.13 -20.91 -15.94
N LEU A 119 -8.95 -20.57 -15.40
CA LEU A 119 -8.55 -19.17 -15.27
C LEU A 119 -8.51 -18.46 -16.64
N ARG A 120 -8.08 -19.15 -17.70
CA ARG A 120 -8.07 -18.61 -19.06
C ARG A 120 -9.47 -18.20 -19.51
N ASP A 121 -10.47 -19.05 -19.32
CA ASP A 121 -11.86 -18.75 -19.70
C ASP A 121 -12.43 -17.65 -18.79
N TRP A 122 -12.14 -17.69 -17.48
CA TRP A 122 -12.56 -16.68 -16.53
C TRP A 122 -12.03 -15.29 -16.93
N LEU A 123 -10.73 -15.17 -17.21
CA LEU A 123 -10.10 -13.92 -17.65
C LEU A 123 -10.71 -13.41 -18.98
N LYS A 124 -11.05 -14.30 -19.90
CA LYS A 124 -11.72 -13.95 -21.14
C LYS A 124 -13.09 -13.30 -20.92
N GLU A 125 -13.86 -13.78 -19.95
CA GLU A 125 -15.16 -13.21 -19.60
C GLU A 125 -15.03 -11.85 -18.88
N VAL A 126 -14.14 -11.75 -17.90
CA VAL A 126 -14.05 -10.53 -17.05
C VAL A 126 -13.37 -9.37 -17.76
N LYS A 127 -12.41 -9.59 -18.68
CA LYS A 127 -11.70 -8.51 -19.37
C LYS A 127 -12.59 -7.60 -20.21
N ALA A 128 -13.77 -8.07 -20.60
CA ALA A 128 -14.76 -7.29 -21.34
C ALA A 128 -15.53 -6.28 -20.43
N SER A 129 -15.40 -6.42 -19.11
CA SER A 129 -16.09 -5.58 -18.14
C SER A 129 -15.25 -4.39 -17.67
N ASP A 130 -15.87 -3.50 -16.91
CA ASP A 130 -15.21 -2.39 -16.21
C ASP A 130 -15.00 -2.68 -14.72
N LYS A 131 -15.13 -3.95 -14.32
CA LYS A 131 -14.94 -4.40 -12.93
C LYS A 131 -13.47 -4.67 -12.65
N GLY A 132 -13.08 -4.48 -11.39
CA GLY A 132 -11.78 -4.95 -10.91
C GLY A 132 -11.83 -6.45 -10.59
N ILE A 133 -10.67 -7.07 -10.48
CA ILE A 133 -10.55 -8.49 -10.16
C ILE A 133 -9.64 -8.71 -8.96
N LYS A 134 -9.94 -9.76 -8.17
CA LYS A 134 -9.08 -10.28 -7.11
C LYS A 134 -8.91 -11.78 -7.33
N LEU A 135 -7.67 -12.19 -7.51
CA LEU A 135 -7.27 -13.57 -7.75
C LEU A 135 -6.71 -14.15 -6.46
N ASP A 136 -7.44 -15.06 -5.81
CA ASP A 136 -7.07 -15.65 -4.51
C ASP A 136 -6.41 -17.02 -4.68
N PHE A 137 -5.08 -17.04 -4.53
CA PHE A 137 -4.28 -18.24 -4.73
C PHE A 137 -4.36 -19.19 -3.55
N LYS A 138 -4.91 -20.39 -3.78
CA LYS A 138 -4.98 -21.48 -2.81
C LYS A 138 -3.89 -22.54 -3.03
N SER A 139 -3.11 -22.41 -4.10
CA SER A 139 -2.02 -23.32 -4.45
C SER A 139 -0.83 -22.56 -5.00
N LEU A 140 0.34 -22.78 -4.41
CA LEU A 140 1.60 -22.17 -4.88
C LEU A 140 1.93 -22.57 -6.33
N ALA A 141 1.62 -23.84 -6.70
CA ALA A 141 1.86 -24.35 -8.04
C ALA A 141 1.01 -23.66 -9.13
N ALA A 142 -0.11 -23.03 -8.73
CA ALA A 142 -0.97 -22.29 -9.65
C ALA A 142 -0.43 -20.88 -9.95
N VAL A 143 0.43 -20.29 -9.12
CA VAL A 143 0.80 -18.87 -9.21
C VAL A 143 1.48 -18.55 -10.54
N ALA A 144 2.63 -19.17 -10.82
CA ALA A 144 3.41 -18.84 -12.01
C ALA A 144 2.61 -19.04 -13.34
N PRO A 145 1.90 -20.16 -13.56
CA PRO A 145 1.10 -20.30 -14.79
C PRO A 145 -0.07 -19.32 -14.84
N SER A 146 -0.64 -18.90 -13.70
CA SER A 146 -1.70 -17.91 -13.68
C SER A 146 -1.19 -16.51 -14.03
N MET A 147 -0.02 -16.12 -13.54
CA MET A 147 0.57 -14.82 -13.87
C MET A 147 0.89 -14.71 -15.37
N VAL A 148 1.31 -15.80 -16.03
CA VAL A 148 1.47 -15.83 -17.49
C VAL A 148 0.14 -15.53 -18.19
N LEU A 149 -0.96 -16.21 -17.78
CA LEU A 149 -2.28 -15.99 -18.36
C LEU A 149 -2.81 -14.58 -18.10
N LEU A 150 -2.54 -14.04 -16.91
CA LEU A 150 -2.92 -12.67 -16.56
C LEU A 150 -2.16 -11.65 -17.43
N ASP A 151 -0.86 -11.85 -17.64
CA ASP A 151 -0.04 -10.94 -18.45
C ASP A 151 -0.46 -10.95 -19.94
N GLU A 152 -0.97 -12.08 -20.46
CA GLU A 152 -1.53 -12.17 -21.82
C GLU A 152 -2.72 -11.20 -22.04
N VAL A 153 -3.52 -10.96 -21.01
CA VAL A 153 -4.75 -10.12 -21.11
C VAL A 153 -4.65 -8.78 -20.38
N ARG A 154 -3.55 -8.52 -19.70
CA ARG A 154 -3.38 -7.35 -18.81
C ARG A 154 -3.72 -6.02 -19.48
N ALA A 155 -3.31 -5.83 -20.74
CA ALA A 155 -3.59 -4.61 -21.51
C ALA A 155 -5.09 -4.43 -21.84
N GLU A 156 -5.89 -5.50 -21.76
CA GLU A 156 -7.32 -5.48 -22.03
C GLU A 156 -8.16 -5.30 -20.75
N LEU A 157 -7.56 -5.57 -19.58
CA LEU A 157 -8.20 -5.33 -18.28
C LEU A 157 -8.33 -3.83 -18.03
N ARG A 158 -9.54 -3.38 -17.71
CA ARG A 158 -9.83 -1.97 -17.43
C ARG A 158 -9.77 -1.64 -15.95
N GLY A 159 -10.20 -2.57 -15.12
CA GLY A 159 -10.30 -2.42 -13.67
C GLY A 159 -9.00 -2.78 -12.93
N PRO A 160 -8.93 -2.45 -11.65
CA PRO A 160 -7.80 -2.79 -10.79
C PRO A 160 -7.63 -4.31 -10.65
N VAL A 161 -6.39 -4.74 -10.50
CA VAL A 161 -6.01 -6.15 -10.31
C VAL A 161 -5.45 -6.32 -8.91
N TRP A 162 -6.00 -7.26 -8.16
CA TRP A 162 -5.55 -7.64 -6.83
C TRP A 162 -5.08 -9.09 -6.84
N ILE A 163 -3.89 -9.33 -6.30
CA ILE A 163 -3.27 -10.65 -6.19
C ILE A 163 -3.26 -11.06 -4.72
N ASN A 164 -4.05 -12.07 -4.37
CA ASN A 164 -4.25 -12.50 -2.99
C ASN A 164 -3.63 -13.86 -2.68
N ALA A 165 -3.07 -13.99 -1.49
CA ALA A 165 -2.76 -15.28 -0.88
C ALA A 165 -2.63 -15.14 0.64
N ASP A 166 -2.95 -16.24 1.36
CA ASP A 166 -2.57 -16.41 2.75
C ASP A 166 -1.11 -16.91 2.80
N ILE A 167 -0.20 -16.04 3.22
CA ILE A 167 1.25 -16.29 3.18
C ILE A 167 1.89 -16.51 4.55
N LEU A 168 1.17 -16.26 5.64
CA LEU A 168 1.65 -16.46 7.00
C LEU A 168 0.62 -17.21 7.85
N PRO A 169 1.07 -17.95 8.88
CA PRO A 169 0.16 -18.52 9.86
C PRO A 169 -0.52 -17.40 10.67
N GLY A 170 -1.80 -17.59 10.95
CA GLY A 170 -2.58 -16.60 11.68
C GLY A 170 -3.50 -17.19 12.76
N PRO A 171 -4.37 -16.37 13.35
CA PRO A 171 -5.11 -16.73 14.54
C PRO A 171 -6.08 -17.88 14.28
N GLY A 172 -5.84 -19.02 14.93
CA GLY A 172 -6.68 -20.23 14.81
C GLY A 172 -6.60 -20.93 13.46
N GLY A 173 -5.73 -20.50 12.55
CA GLY A 173 -5.54 -21.12 11.24
C GLY A 173 -4.99 -22.55 11.36
N LYS A 174 -5.56 -23.48 10.57
CA LYS A 174 -5.12 -24.88 10.48
C LYS A 174 -4.51 -25.21 9.12
N ALA A 175 -4.82 -24.43 8.10
CA ALA A 175 -4.24 -24.57 6.78
C ALA A 175 -2.76 -24.17 6.79
N THR A 176 -1.96 -24.79 5.93
CA THR A 176 -0.57 -24.36 5.69
C THR A 176 -0.59 -23.15 4.78
N PRO A 177 0.00 -22.00 5.18
CA PRO A 177 0.11 -20.84 4.31
C PRO A 177 1.03 -21.13 3.12
N LEU A 178 0.88 -20.37 2.05
CA LEU A 178 1.82 -20.39 0.94
C LEU A 178 3.16 -19.79 1.38
N ASP A 179 4.28 -20.34 0.89
CA ASP A 179 5.60 -19.76 1.20
C ASP A 179 5.67 -18.32 0.69
N PRO A 180 5.90 -17.32 1.56
CA PRO A 180 5.82 -15.91 1.19
C PRO A 180 6.86 -15.52 0.16
N LYS A 181 8.08 -16.07 0.23
CA LYS A 181 9.16 -15.76 -0.70
C LYS A 181 8.85 -16.30 -2.09
N VAL A 182 8.50 -17.59 -2.17
CA VAL A 182 8.19 -18.25 -3.46
C VAL A 182 6.94 -17.64 -4.09
N PHE A 183 5.92 -17.31 -3.28
CA PHE A 183 4.73 -16.61 -3.76
C PHE A 183 5.07 -15.26 -4.37
N LEU A 184 5.80 -14.42 -3.64
CA LEU A 184 6.15 -13.06 -4.11
C LEU A 184 7.08 -13.09 -5.32
N GLU A 185 8.04 -14.03 -5.38
CA GLU A 185 8.89 -14.22 -6.56
C GLU A 185 8.10 -14.57 -7.82
N ALA A 186 6.99 -15.32 -7.67
CA ALA A 186 6.13 -15.70 -8.80
C ALA A 186 5.07 -14.63 -9.13
N ALA A 187 4.51 -13.95 -8.13
CA ALA A 187 3.40 -13.00 -8.29
C ALA A 187 3.87 -11.60 -8.73
N VAL A 188 5.09 -11.19 -8.37
CA VAL A 188 5.64 -9.87 -8.73
C VAL A 188 6.36 -9.95 -10.06
N THR A 189 5.62 -9.68 -11.14
CA THR A 189 6.15 -9.67 -12.51
C THR A 189 6.47 -8.24 -12.97
N PRO A 190 7.26 -8.02 -14.04
CA PRO A 190 7.47 -6.69 -14.60
C PRO A 190 6.17 -5.95 -15.01
N GLY A 191 5.10 -6.69 -15.31
CA GLY A 191 3.79 -6.12 -15.65
C GLY A 191 2.91 -5.76 -14.46
N SER A 192 3.24 -6.24 -13.24
CA SER A 192 2.38 -6.14 -12.05
C SER A 192 2.52 -4.84 -11.23
N HIS A 193 3.23 -3.84 -11.73
CA HIS A 193 3.57 -2.62 -10.95
C HIS A 193 2.36 -1.86 -10.38
N GLY A 194 1.21 -1.95 -11.04
CA GLY A 194 -0.05 -1.33 -10.61
C GLY A 194 -0.96 -2.24 -9.80
N ASP A 195 -0.60 -3.52 -9.63
CA ASP A 195 -1.42 -4.49 -8.92
C ASP A 195 -1.35 -4.24 -7.40
N VAL A 196 -2.45 -4.53 -6.72
CA VAL A 196 -2.50 -4.54 -5.26
C VAL A 196 -2.16 -5.95 -4.77
N LEU A 197 -1.16 -6.08 -3.92
CA LEU A 197 -0.86 -7.33 -3.25
C LEU A 197 -1.75 -7.46 -2.01
N SER A 198 -2.64 -8.44 -2.01
CA SER A 198 -3.52 -8.77 -0.89
C SER A 198 -2.90 -9.93 -0.12
N LEU A 199 -2.18 -9.62 0.96
CA LEU A 199 -1.35 -10.58 1.68
C LEU A 199 -1.95 -10.91 3.03
N GLY A 200 -2.38 -12.16 3.20
CA GLY A 200 -3.15 -12.62 4.33
C GLY A 200 -2.45 -13.61 5.24
N TRP A 201 -3.22 -14.02 6.24
CA TRP A 201 -2.90 -15.09 7.18
C TRP A 201 -3.93 -16.19 7.07
N THR A 202 -3.50 -17.43 7.20
CA THR A 202 -4.45 -18.54 7.41
C THR A 202 -5.19 -18.29 8.73
N THR A 203 -6.50 -18.24 8.72
CA THR A 203 -7.31 -17.96 9.91
C THR A 203 -8.31 -19.07 10.17
N GLY A 204 -8.63 -19.29 11.44
CA GLY A 204 -9.72 -20.15 11.88
C GLY A 204 -10.58 -19.44 12.90
N TRP A 205 -11.89 -19.68 12.82
CA TRP A 205 -12.84 -19.14 13.78
C TRP A 205 -13.98 -20.13 13.98
N THR A 206 -14.39 -20.31 15.23
CA THR A 206 -15.61 -21.06 15.60
C THR A 206 -16.27 -20.34 16.78
N ALA A 207 -17.58 -20.35 16.83
CA ALA A 207 -18.34 -19.64 17.88
C ALA A 207 -18.00 -20.10 19.30
N ASP A 208 -17.61 -21.38 19.46
CA ASP A 208 -17.40 -22.01 20.76
C ASP A 208 -15.93 -21.99 21.22
N THR A 209 -15.03 -21.42 20.44
CA THR A 209 -13.60 -21.42 20.77
C THR A 209 -13.09 -19.98 20.87
N HIS A 210 -12.49 -19.68 22.02
CA HIS A 210 -11.82 -18.39 22.18
C HIS A 210 -10.65 -18.27 21.19
N ASN A 211 -10.65 -17.18 20.40
CA ASN A 211 -9.56 -16.84 19.50
C ASN A 211 -9.01 -15.45 19.90
N PRO A 212 -7.72 -15.34 20.24
CA PRO A 212 -7.14 -14.09 20.73
C PRO A 212 -6.97 -13.02 19.64
N GLY A 213 -7.27 -13.34 18.38
CA GLY A 213 -7.04 -12.45 17.25
C GLY A 213 -5.59 -12.36 16.80
N TYR A 214 -5.28 -11.34 16.01
CA TYR A 214 -3.94 -11.13 15.45
C TYR A 214 -2.96 -10.67 16.53
N SER A 215 -1.89 -11.44 16.75
CA SER A 215 -0.85 -11.12 17.74
C SER A 215 0.13 -10.08 17.22
N TRP A 216 0.93 -9.50 18.15
CA TRP A 216 2.02 -8.59 17.81
C TRP A 216 3.12 -9.25 16.96
N GLU A 217 3.36 -10.54 17.15
CA GLU A 217 4.29 -11.32 16.34
C GLU A 217 3.78 -11.43 14.90
N MET A 218 2.54 -11.87 14.70
CA MET A 218 1.92 -12.00 13.38
C MET A 218 1.98 -10.71 12.55
N VAL A 219 1.68 -9.55 13.15
CA VAL A 219 1.72 -8.28 12.41
C VAL A 219 3.14 -7.79 12.14
N ARG A 220 4.12 -8.11 13.01
CA ARG A 220 5.53 -7.80 12.77
C ARG A 220 6.13 -8.67 11.68
N ASP A 221 5.78 -9.95 11.65
CA ASP A 221 6.23 -10.86 10.59
C ASP A 221 5.68 -10.43 9.22
N MET A 222 4.40 -10.05 9.16
CA MET A 222 3.80 -9.52 7.94
C MET A 222 4.49 -8.22 7.50
N GLU A 223 4.75 -7.31 8.42
CA GLU A 223 5.49 -6.06 8.13
C GLU A 223 6.90 -6.39 7.62
N ALA A 224 7.58 -7.36 8.21
CA ALA A 224 8.92 -7.78 7.77
C ALA A 224 8.94 -8.30 6.33
N VAL A 225 7.89 -9.03 5.91
CA VAL A 225 7.72 -9.45 4.51
C VAL A 225 7.43 -8.24 3.61
N CYS A 226 6.52 -7.35 4.03
CA CYS A 226 5.99 -6.30 3.16
C CYS A 226 6.91 -5.07 3.03
N ARG A 227 7.82 -4.83 3.97
CA ARG A 227 8.61 -3.58 4.02
C ARG A 227 9.46 -3.30 2.79
N THR A 228 9.88 -4.34 2.07
CA THR A 228 10.72 -4.23 0.86
C THR A 228 9.90 -4.16 -0.43
N LEU A 229 8.60 -4.44 -0.37
CA LEU A 229 7.73 -4.40 -1.54
C LEU A 229 7.48 -2.97 -1.99
N ARG A 230 7.35 -2.79 -3.30
CA ARG A 230 7.01 -1.49 -3.92
C ARG A 230 5.54 -1.38 -4.31
N HIS A 231 4.80 -2.48 -4.25
CA HIS A 231 3.38 -2.52 -4.56
C HIS A 231 2.53 -1.93 -3.42
N PRO A 232 1.34 -1.41 -3.70
CA PRO A 232 0.34 -1.23 -2.68
C PRO A 232 -0.02 -2.59 -2.07
N VAL A 233 -0.20 -2.63 -0.76
CA VAL A 233 -0.49 -3.86 -0.03
C VAL A 233 -1.77 -3.68 0.76
N THR A 234 -2.68 -4.65 0.67
CA THR A 234 -3.83 -4.78 1.57
C THR A 234 -3.71 -6.06 2.40
N PHE A 235 -4.20 -6.01 3.61
CA PHE A 235 -4.20 -7.15 4.52
C PHE A 235 -5.64 -7.66 4.69
N PRO A 236 -5.99 -8.80 4.12
CA PRO A 236 -7.27 -9.44 4.37
C PRO A 236 -7.33 -9.91 5.82
N VAL A 237 -8.31 -9.41 6.57
CA VAL A 237 -8.50 -9.68 7.99
C VAL A 237 -9.93 -10.10 8.27
N ARG A 238 -10.07 -11.14 9.10
CA ARG A 238 -11.37 -11.74 9.40
C ARG A 238 -12.17 -10.87 10.39
N ALA A 239 -13.36 -10.46 10.01
CA ALA A 239 -14.20 -9.55 10.78
C ALA A 239 -14.45 -10.01 12.22
N ALA A 240 -14.70 -11.32 12.42
CA ALA A 240 -14.91 -11.91 13.73
C ALA A 240 -13.69 -11.83 14.69
N LEU A 241 -12.51 -11.44 14.19
CA LEU A 241 -11.28 -11.32 14.96
C LEU A 241 -10.87 -9.86 15.22
N LEU A 242 -11.64 -8.88 14.74
CA LEU A 242 -11.25 -7.47 14.79
C LEU A 242 -11.40 -6.85 16.16
N ALA A 243 -12.42 -7.23 16.94
CA ALA A 243 -12.68 -6.65 18.27
C ALA A 243 -11.45 -6.70 19.19
N GLN A 244 -10.67 -7.78 19.12
CA GLN A 244 -9.46 -8.01 19.95
C GLN A 244 -8.14 -7.66 19.25
N SER A 245 -8.18 -7.17 18.00
CA SER A 245 -6.98 -7.02 17.16
C SER A 245 -6.68 -5.57 16.74
N PHE A 246 -7.45 -4.61 17.21
CA PHE A 246 -7.38 -3.23 16.74
C PHE A 246 -5.97 -2.62 16.85
N SER A 247 -5.34 -2.74 18.03
CA SER A 247 -4.03 -2.15 18.27
C SER A 247 -2.95 -2.69 17.34
N GLN A 248 -2.97 -4.00 17.07
CA GLN A 248 -2.00 -4.68 16.24
C GLN A 248 -2.17 -4.28 14.77
N LEU A 249 -3.40 -4.31 14.27
CA LEU A 249 -3.70 -3.98 12.88
C LEU A 249 -3.54 -2.48 12.59
N HIS A 250 -3.94 -1.62 13.53
CA HIS A 250 -3.71 -0.19 13.44
C HIS A 250 -2.19 0.13 13.38
N TRP A 251 -1.39 -0.52 14.25
CA TRP A 251 0.07 -0.39 14.19
C TRP A 251 0.63 -0.83 12.82
N LEU A 252 0.16 -1.96 12.27
CA LEU A 252 0.62 -2.46 10.96
C LEU A 252 0.36 -1.44 9.85
N LEU A 253 -0.84 -0.86 9.83
CA LEU A 253 -1.18 0.18 8.85
C LEU A 253 -0.27 1.41 8.95
N GLN A 254 0.11 1.80 10.18
CA GLN A 254 0.99 2.95 10.39
C GLN A 254 2.43 2.72 9.91
N GLN A 255 2.85 1.47 9.68
CA GLN A 255 4.24 1.23 9.25
C GLN A 255 4.53 1.78 7.85
N SER A 256 3.53 1.92 6.99
CA SER A 256 3.69 2.55 5.68
C SER A 256 3.76 4.08 5.72
N ASP A 257 3.30 4.71 6.81
CA ASP A 257 3.23 6.17 6.99
C ASP A 257 4.43 6.71 7.77
N ARG A 258 5.29 5.83 8.26
CA ARG A 258 6.45 6.21 9.08
C ARG A 258 7.64 6.54 8.21
N TYR A 259 7.71 7.80 7.79
CA TYR A 259 8.91 8.39 7.21
C TYR A 259 9.35 9.56 8.08
N SER A 260 10.59 9.49 8.58
CA SER A 260 11.22 10.68 9.10
C SER A 260 12.59 10.85 8.42
N LEU A 261 12.81 12.02 7.88
CA LEU A 261 14.09 12.46 7.32
C LEU A 261 14.67 13.53 8.22
N THR A 262 15.88 13.31 8.76
CA THR A 262 16.59 14.31 9.54
C THR A 262 17.64 14.98 8.68
N VAL A 263 17.48 16.26 8.41
CA VAL A 263 18.47 17.08 7.71
C VAL A 263 19.11 18.05 8.69
N TRP A 264 20.42 17.96 8.83
CA TRP A 264 21.22 18.90 9.61
C TRP A 264 21.82 19.94 8.70
N ILE A 265 21.48 21.21 8.90
CA ILE A 265 22.09 22.33 8.20
C ILE A 265 22.71 23.24 9.26
N THR A 266 24.02 23.34 9.25
CA THR A 266 24.74 24.31 10.09
C THR A 266 25.21 25.46 9.21
N LEU A 267 24.63 26.63 9.44
CA LEU A 267 25.04 27.87 8.76
C LEU A 267 25.72 28.77 9.76
N SER A 268 27.01 29.07 9.53
CA SER A 268 27.73 30.09 10.27
C SER A 268 27.81 31.34 9.39
N VAL A 269 27.06 32.38 9.74
CA VAL A 269 27.06 33.65 9.01
C VAL A 269 27.83 34.68 9.83
N VAL A 270 28.90 35.23 9.25
CA VAL A 270 29.60 36.39 9.81
C VAL A 270 28.85 37.63 9.39
N PRO A 271 28.43 38.52 10.30
CA PRO A 271 27.59 39.67 9.99
C PRO A 271 28.28 40.66 9.06
N SER A 272 27.58 41.02 7.97
CA SER A 272 27.91 42.18 7.14
C SER A 272 26.63 43.00 6.92
N PRO A 273 26.69 44.33 7.00
CA PRO A 273 25.49 45.17 7.18
C PRO A 273 24.53 45.29 5.99
N ARG A 274 24.62 44.47 4.95
CA ARG A 274 23.81 44.62 3.73
C ARG A 274 23.39 43.35 2.99
N TYR A 275 23.30 42.18 3.62
CA TYR A 275 22.92 40.98 2.90
C TYR A 275 21.66 40.31 3.45
N SER A 276 20.74 39.96 2.57
CA SER A 276 19.66 39.01 2.83
C SER A 276 20.04 37.65 2.23
N LEU A 277 19.84 36.55 2.99
CA LEU A 277 20.05 35.19 2.52
C LEU A 277 18.69 34.50 2.45
N THR A 278 18.34 34.01 1.28
CA THR A 278 17.16 33.18 1.08
C THR A 278 17.63 31.80 0.64
N VAL A 279 17.26 30.78 1.40
CA VAL A 279 17.58 29.39 1.09
C VAL A 279 16.29 28.66 0.75
N TRP A 280 16.25 28.06 -0.43
CA TRP A 280 15.17 27.18 -0.87
C TRP A 280 15.66 25.75 -0.82
N ILE A 281 14.97 24.89 -0.09
CA ILE A 281 15.28 23.46 -0.04
C ILE A 281 13.99 22.73 -0.45
N THR A 282 14.06 22.04 -1.58
CA THR A 282 13.01 21.14 -2.01
C THR A 282 13.54 19.72 -1.87
N LEU A 283 12.84 18.91 -1.08
CA LEU A 283 13.20 17.53 -0.87
C LEU A 283 12.05 16.65 -1.34
N SER A 284 12.33 15.79 -2.32
CA SER A 284 11.44 14.70 -2.70
C SER A 284 11.92 13.43 -2.00
N VAL A 285 11.08 12.87 -1.15
CA VAL A 285 11.41 11.67 -0.39
C VAL A 285 10.75 10.47 -1.05
N VAL A 286 11.56 9.54 -1.55
CA VAL A 286 11.05 8.23 -2.02
C VAL A 286 10.73 7.39 -0.78
N PRO A 287 9.54 6.80 -0.69
CA PRO A 287 9.14 6.04 0.48
C PRO A 287 10.02 4.83 0.71
N SER A 288 10.63 4.76 1.89
CA SER A 288 11.22 3.55 2.42
C SER A 288 10.85 3.43 3.89
N PRO A 289 10.47 2.25 4.37
CA PRO A 289 9.97 2.08 5.74
C PRO A 289 11.01 2.36 6.85
N ARG A 290 12.17 2.90 6.51
CA ARG A 290 13.28 3.13 7.45
C ARG A 290 13.78 4.57 7.51
N TYR A 291 13.11 5.53 6.86
CA TYR A 291 13.60 6.90 6.89
C TYR A 291 12.75 7.80 7.76
N SER A 292 13.41 8.42 8.73
CA SER A 292 12.88 9.54 9.45
C SER A 292 13.60 10.81 8.96
N LEU A 293 12.87 11.84 8.50
CA LEU A 293 13.45 13.12 8.14
C LEU A 293 13.31 14.10 9.28
N THR A 294 14.39 14.43 9.96
CA THR A 294 14.45 15.54 10.91
C THR A 294 15.39 16.59 10.34
N VAL A 295 14.89 17.80 10.15
CA VAL A 295 15.70 18.92 9.68
C VAL A 295 16.09 19.77 10.88
N TRP A 296 17.38 19.80 11.20
CA TRP A 296 17.93 20.72 12.19
C TRP A 296 18.63 21.87 11.48
N ILE A 297 18.15 23.08 11.69
CA ILE A 297 18.80 24.29 11.18
C ILE A 297 19.36 25.03 12.38
N THR A 298 20.66 25.00 12.53
CA THR A 298 21.35 25.81 13.56
C THR A 298 21.86 27.07 12.92
N LEU A 299 21.33 28.21 13.34
CA LEU A 299 21.74 29.52 12.91
C LEU A 299 22.51 30.18 14.04
N SER A 300 23.79 30.40 13.84
CA SER A 300 24.60 31.26 14.70
C SER A 300 24.65 32.65 14.09
N VAL A 301 23.71 33.51 14.51
CA VAL A 301 23.66 34.91 14.08
C VAL A 301 24.06 35.81 15.25
N VAL A 302 25.07 36.63 15.07
CA VAL A 302 25.34 37.72 16.01
C VAL A 302 24.26 38.77 15.80
N PRO A 303 23.55 39.21 16.86
CA PRO A 303 22.40 40.10 16.71
C PRO A 303 22.80 41.44 16.05
N SER A 304 22.15 41.72 14.92
CA SER A 304 22.19 43.05 14.28
C SER A 304 20.80 43.34 13.70
N PRO A 305 20.30 44.56 13.88
CA PRO A 305 18.89 44.89 13.59
C PRO A 305 18.50 44.96 12.09
N ARG A 306 19.33 44.49 11.18
CA ARG A 306 19.11 44.63 9.72
C ARG A 306 19.19 43.33 8.91
N TYR A 307 19.04 42.15 9.50
CA TYR A 307 19.07 40.87 8.77
C TYR A 307 17.74 40.16 8.85
N SER A 308 17.28 39.66 7.70
CA SER A 308 16.21 38.67 7.65
C SER A 308 16.75 37.39 6.97
N LEU A 309 16.48 36.24 7.57
CA LEU A 309 16.69 34.91 6.97
C LEU A 309 15.34 34.26 6.82
N THR A 310 15.01 33.83 5.62
CA THR A 310 13.80 33.05 5.34
C THR A 310 14.22 31.71 4.77
N VAL A 311 13.75 30.65 5.40
CA VAL A 311 13.99 29.27 4.94
C VAL A 311 12.62 28.66 4.62
N TRP A 312 12.47 28.21 3.38
CA TRP A 312 11.30 27.47 2.94
C TRP A 312 11.69 26.01 2.71
N ILE A 313 10.97 25.10 3.35
CA ILE A 313 11.15 23.66 3.18
C ILE A 313 9.83 23.09 2.70
N THR A 314 9.84 22.51 1.52
CA THR A 314 8.69 21.77 1.00
C THR A 314 8.99 20.30 1.07
N LEU A 315 8.17 19.54 1.79
CA LEU A 315 8.24 18.09 1.88
C LEU A 315 7.10 17.49 1.08
N SER A 316 7.42 16.66 0.12
CA SER A 316 6.44 15.81 -0.56
C SER A 316 6.47 14.42 0.08
N VAL A 317 5.39 14.06 0.76
CA VAL A 317 5.23 12.75 1.38
C VAL A 317 4.34 11.90 0.48
N PRO A 318 4.78 10.72 0.06
CA PRO A 318 3.93 9.81 -0.72
C PRO A 318 2.72 9.33 0.07
N SER A 319 1.65 9.00 -0.65
CA SER A 319 0.44 8.43 -0.06
C SER A 319 0.72 7.08 0.60
N PRO A 320 0.05 6.75 1.72
CA PRO A 320 0.20 5.47 2.40
C PRO A 320 -0.16 4.32 1.47
N ARG A 321 0.64 3.24 1.50
CA ARG A 321 0.47 2.07 0.62
C ARG A 321 -0.16 0.85 1.30
N TYR A 322 -0.35 0.88 2.63
CA TYR A 322 -0.98 -0.21 3.36
C TYR A 322 -2.45 0.07 3.61
N SER A 323 -3.28 -0.93 3.36
CA SER A 323 -4.72 -0.90 3.62
C SER A 323 -5.17 -2.21 4.28
N LEU A 324 -6.38 -2.25 4.79
CA LEU A 324 -7.05 -3.47 5.27
C LEU A 324 -8.17 -3.86 4.32
N THR A 325 -8.39 -5.15 4.19
CA THR A 325 -9.62 -5.71 3.62
C THR A 325 -10.30 -6.58 4.68
N VAL A 326 -11.39 -6.08 5.23
CA VAL A 326 -12.20 -6.78 6.23
C VAL A 326 -13.14 -7.73 5.51
N TRP A 327 -13.05 -9.02 5.79
CA TRP A 327 -13.89 -10.04 5.20
C TRP A 327 -14.59 -10.91 6.26
N THR A 328 -15.63 -11.60 5.88
CA THR A 328 -16.39 -12.49 6.76
C THR A 328 -16.65 -13.84 6.09
N GLY A 329 -16.52 -14.92 6.85
CA GLY A 329 -16.99 -16.24 6.43
C GLY A 329 -18.50 -16.39 6.59
N HIS A 330 -19.13 -17.27 5.83
CA HIS A 330 -20.58 -17.49 5.86
C HIS A 330 -21.13 -17.88 7.23
N THR A 331 -20.31 -18.50 8.07
CA THR A 331 -20.67 -18.97 9.41
C THR A 331 -20.19 -18.07 10.54
N ASP A 332 -19.51 -16.95 10.20
CA ASP A 332 -18.95 -16.05 11.19
C ASP A 332 -20.06 -15.27 11.90
N VAL A 333 -19.94 -15.23 13.22
CA VAL A 333 -20.78 -14.39 14.08
C VAL A 333 -19.91 -13.35 14.75
N PHE A 334 -20.21 -12.08 14.53
CA PHE A 334 -19.54 -10.95 15.17
C PHE A 334 -20.51 -9.78 15.29
N VAL A 335 -20.15 -8.83 16.14
CA VAL A 335 -20.97 -7.62 16.34
C VAL A 335 -20.47 -6.54 15.39
N VAL A 336 -21.31 -6.12 14.45
CA VAL A 336 -20.92 -5.10 13.43
C VAL A 336 -20.44 -3.79 14.07
N LYS A 337 -20.89 -3.48 15.29
CA LYS A 337 -20.37 -2.36 16.10
C LYS A 337 -18.87 -2.42 16.37
N ASP A 338 -18.27 -3.61 16.41
CA ASP A 338 -16.83 -3.79 16.65
C ASP A 338 -15.97 -3.28 15.48
N LEU A 339 -16.59 -2.98 14.34
CA LEU A 339 -15.95 -2.35 13.20
C LEU A 339 -15.88 -0.82 13.32
N LEU A 340 -16.63 -0.20 14.24
CA LEU A 340 -16.67 1.26 14.37
C LEU A 340 -15.31 1.90 14.69
N PRO A 341 -14.45 1.37 15.58
CA PRO A 341 -13.12 1.93 15.79
C PRO A 341 -12.28 1.98 14.51
N TYR A 342 -12.41 0.97 13.65
CA TYR A 342 -11.72 0.93 12.37
C TYR A 342 -12.25 2.00 11.41
N ARG A 343 -13.53 2.34 11.49
CA ARG A 343 -14.16 3.40 10.70
C ARG A 343 -13.83 4.80 11.20
N SER A 344 -13.60 4.98 12.51
CA SER A 344 -13.30 6.28 13.12
C SER A 344 -11.83 6.63 13.07
N ASP A 345 -10.94 5.65 13.27
CA ASP A 345 -9.53 5.89 13.56
C ASP A 345 -8.61 5.58 12.37
N ILE A 346 -9.14 4.93 11.33
CA ILE A 346 -8.41 4.63 10.09
C ILE A 346 -8.99 5.48 8.95
N ASP A 347 -8.11 6.00 8.10
CA ASP A 347 -8.52 6.72 6.89
C ASP A 347 -9.44 5.83 6.03
N LYS A 348 -10.60 6.36 5.68
CA LYS A 348 -11.65 5.65 4.94
C LYS A 348 -11.20 5.13 3.58
N THR A 349 -10.13 5.66 3.03
CA THR A 349 -9.53 5.20 1.76
C THR A 349 -8.67 3.95 1.94
N ARG A 350 -8.43 3.51 3.17
CA ARG A 350 -7.50 2.44 3.51
C ARG A 350 -8.16 1.23 4.14
N ILE A 351 -9.49 1.15 4.17
CA ILE A 351 -10.20 0.03 4.74
C ILE A 351 -11.39 -0.39 3.87
N TYR A 352 -11.26 -1.52 3.22
CA TYR A 352 -12.26 -2.16 2.38
C TYR A 352 -13.09 -3.16 3.20
N TYR A 353 -14.34 -3.39 2.80
CA TYR A 353 -15.26 -4.29 3.49
C TYR A 353 -15.89 -5.27 2.51
N ASP A 354 -15.44 -6.52 2.56
CA ASP A 354 -16.02 -7.66 1.87
C ASP A 354 -16.94 -8.42 2.85
N LEU A 355 -18.10 -7.86 3.11
CA LEU A 355 -19.08 -8.33 4.07
C LEU A 355 -20.34 -8.83 3.37
N LEU A 356 -21.09 -9.71 4.04
CA LEU A 356 -22.44 -10.09 3.61
C LEU A 356 -23.36 -8.87 3.54
N ASP A 357 -24.33 -8.86 2.64
CA ASP A 357 -25.23 -7.72 2.41
C ASP A 357 -25.94 -7.21 3.66
N SER A 358 -26.39 -8.15 4.53
CA SER A 358 -27.03 -7.79 5.81
C SER A 358 -26.07 -7.07 6.75
N GLN A 359 -24.81 -7.50 6.83
CA GLN A 359 -23.78 -6.90 7.67
C GLN A 359 -23.35 -5.53 7.11
N ARG A 360 -23.24 -5.41 5.80
CA ARG A 360 -22.96 -4.14 5.10
C ARG A 360 -24.06 -3.13 5.35
N THR A 361 -25.32 -3.53 5.21
CA THR A 361 -26.48 -2.68 5.50
C THR A 361 -26.48 -2.21 6.96
N GLN A 362 -26.16 -3.10 7.90
CA GLN A 362 -26.05 -2.75 9.31
C GLN A 362 -24.90 -1.76 9.57
N LEU A 363 -23.74 -1.96 8.95
CA LEU A 363 -22.60 -1.05 9.07
C LEU A 363 -22.96 0.34 8.54
N ARG A 364 -23.61 0.43 7.39
CA ARG A 364 -24.10 1.69 6.80
C ARG A 364 -25.08 2.39 7.76
N GLY A 365 -26.02 1.67 8.34
CA GLY A 365 -26.97 2.23 9.32
C GLY A 365 -26.31 2.79 10.60
N LEU A 366 -25.18 2.19 11.04
CA LEU A 366 -24.44 2.65 12.21
C LEU A 366 -23.53 3.86 11.94
N THR A 367 -23.13 4.06 10.69
CA THR A 367 -22.17 5.10 10.30
C THR A 367 -22.81 6.30 9.62
N GLY A 368 -24.13 6.29 9.42
CA GLY A 368 -24.90 7.39 8.81
C GLY A 368 -24.67 7.54 7.30
N TYR A 369 -24.33 6.46 6.63
CA TYR A 369 -24.19 6.39 5.17
C TYR A 369 -25.50 6.24 4.47
#